data_4f4977f1f40aa5d7c04a55b7e4328f5d
#
_entry.id   4f4977f1f40aa5d7c04a55b7e4328f5d
#
_cell.length_a   1.000
_cell.length_b   1.000
_cell.length_c   1.000
_cell.angle_alpha   90.00
_cell.angle_beta   90.00
_cell.angle_gamma   90.00
#
_symmetry.space_group_name_H-M   'P 1'
#
loop_
_entity.id
_entity.type
_entity.pdbx_description
1 polymer ?
#
loop_
_entity_poly.entity_id
_entity_poly.type
_entity_poly.pdbx_seq_one_letter_code
_entity_poly.pdbx_strand_id
1 'polypeptide(L)'
;DSAAALQRAAQMAARGASSAGVDSASISKTETETETETETETETDTDSEHKGSGPKAWIFTSATLGDDAQLDWFAKPLGLDAATRAVVSSPFDFSTQAALWVPRDLPKPTDPGHALVLARRVSQWVVPLQGRTMVLTTSLRALGIIAETLREALSGQNIEVLVQGESSKHALLSRFRSYGDAVSQRQQRSEGEVTANGAVLVASVSFWEGVDLPGDALQLVVLDKLPFPVPDDPLTQARARRITERGLSPFTEQVLPDTAIALKQGAGRLIRSERDRGVLVIGDQRLVTMGYGRRLMQALPNMQRLETEADMLAYLHGVITKTSTTG
;
A
#
# COMPACT_ATOMS: atom_id res chain seq x y z
N ASP A 1 -14.26 -12.42 13.34
CA ASP A 1 -13.92 -12.07 14.73
C ASP A 1 -13.17 -10.73 14.89
N SER A 2 -12.86 -10.05 13.81
CA SER A 2 -12.25 -8.70 13.84
C SER A 2 -13.17 -7.68 14.52
N ALA A 3 -14.50 -7.78 14.38
CA ALA A 3 -15.47 -6.93 15.03
C ALA A 3 -15.48 -7.11 16.58
N ALA A 4 -15.29 -8.32 17.05
CA ALA A 4 -15.21 -8.62 18.47
C ALA A 4 -13.90 -8.11 19.12
N ALA A 5 -12.81 -8.07 18.35
CA ALA A 5 -11.54 -7.50 18.80
C ALA A 5 -11.60 -5.97 18.87
N LEU A 6 -12.22 -5.31 17.89
CA LEU A 6 -12.50 -3.87 17.89
C LEU A 6 -13.45 -3.47 19.03
N GLN A 7 -14.48 -4.27 19.29
CA GLN A 7 -15.41 -4.05 20.40
C GLN A 7 -14.73 -4.19 21.77
N ARG A 8 -13.81 -5.14 21.94
CA ARG A 8 -12.99 -5.27 23.16
C ARG A 8 -12.01 -4.11 23.33
N ALA A 9 -11.37 -3.65 22.26
CA ALA A 9 -10.49 -2.48 22.29
C ALA A 9 -11.26 -1.21 22.68
N ALA A 10 -12.45 -1.00 22.14
CA ALA A 10 -13.34 0.12 22.49
C ALA A 10 -13.83 0.04 23.95
N GLN A 11 -14.13 -1.14 24.47
CA GLN A 11 -14.50 -1.35 25.87
C GLN A 11 -13.33 -1.14 26.84
N MET A 12 -12.09 -1.48 26.46
CA MET A 12 -10.89 -1.19 27.24
C MET A 12 -10.60 0.31 27.27
N ALA A 13 -10.74 1.02 26.15
CA ALA A 13 -10.58 2.47 26.08
C ALA A 13 -11.60 3.20 26.97
N ALA A 14 -12.85 2.75 27.03
CA ALA A 14 -13.90 3.33 27.86
C ALA A 14 -13.63 3.14 29.36
N ARG A 15 -12.96 2.07 29.78
CA ARG A 15 -12.59 1.80 31.17
C ARG A 15 -11.39 2.61 31.65
N GLY A 16 -10.48 2.99 30.74
CA GLY A 16 -9.28 3.80 31.06
C GLY A 16 -9.57 5.30 31.20
N ALA A 17 -10.66 5.80 30.64
CA ALA A 17 -11.01 7.22 30.62
C ALA A 17 -11.53 7.77 31.97
N SER A 18 -11.70 6.90 32.97
CA SER A 18 -12.25 7.30 34.29
C SER A 18 -11.26 7.89 35.27
N SER A 19 -9.96 8.03 34.93
CA SER A 19 -8.93 8.39 35.93
C SER A 19 -7.92 9.48 35.58
N ALA A 20 -8.13 10.29 34.54
CA ALA A 20 -7.18 11.38 34.25
C ALA A 20 -7.91 12.65 33.76
N GLY A 21 -7.96 13.65 34.63
CA GLY A 21 -8.26 15.02 34.22
C GLY A 21 -7.00 15.65 33.61
N VAL A 22 -7.08 16.14 32.40
CA VAL A 22 -6.03 16.95 31.78
C VAL A 22 -6.67 18.07 30.95
N ASP A 23 -6.13 19.28 31.15
CA ASP A 23 -6.55 20.54 30.54
C ASP A 23 -6.47 20.54 29.00
N SER A 24 -7.43 21.23 28.41
CA SER A 24 -7.64 21.34 26.96
C SER A 24 -6.68 22.32 26.30
N ALA A 25 -5.82 21.84 25.43
CA ALA A 25 -5.17 22.66 24.41
C ALA A 25 -5.89 22.50 23.06
N SER A 26 -6.37 23.64 22.54
CA SER A 26 -7.07 23.72 21.25
C SER A 26 -6.11 23.52 20.09
N ILE A 27 -6.38 22.52 19.25
CA ILE A 27 -5.71 22.32 17.96
C ILE A 27 -6.71 22.59 16.85
N SER A 28 -6.37 23.51 15.95
CA SER A 28 -7.21 23.92 14.84
C SER A 28 -7.41 22.80 13.81
N LYS A 29 -8.63 22.68 13.34
CA LYS A 29 -9.07 21.83 12.23
C LYS A 29 -8.41 22.27 10.91
N THR A 30 -7.89 21.31 10.17
CA THR A 30 -7.71 21.45 8.72
C THR A 30 -8.77 20.56 8.06
N GLU A 31 -9.69 21.20 7.42
CA GLU A 31 -10.80 20.55 6.71
C GLU A 31 -10.30 20.07 5.35
N THR A 32 -10.59 18.80 5.02
CA THR A 32 -10.53 18.31 3.65
C THR A 32 -11.97 18.05 3.25
N GLU A 33 -12.48 18.91 2.38
CA GLU A 33 -13.82 18.83 1.84
C GLU A 33 -13.98 17.59 0.96
N THR A 34 -15.03 16.82 1.25
CA THR A 34 -15.60 15.88 0.28
C THR A 34 -17.09 16.22 0.22
N GLU A 35 -17.47 16.86 -0.87
CA GLU A 35 -18.87 17.18 -1.18
C GLU A 35 -19.68 15.90 -1.39
N THR A 36 -20.79 15.81 -0.66
CA THR A 36 -21.93 14.99 -1.07
C THR A 36 -23.18 15.78 -0.71
N GLU A 37 -23.81 16.31 -1.75
CA GLU A 37 -25.11 16.97 -1.65
C GLU A 37 -26.19 15.96 -1.28
N THR A 38 -26.99 16.30 -0.27
CA THR A 38 -28.40 15.89 -0.19
C THR A 38 -29.16 16.93 0.63
N GLU A 39 -30.01 17.67 -0.08
CA GLU A 39 -30.97 18.61 0.49
C GLU A 39 -32.00 17.86 1.33
N THR A 40 -32.34 18.40 2.49
CA THR A 40 -33.75 18.51 2.95
C THR A 40 -33.83 19.50 4.11
N GLU A 41 -34.55 20.58 3.87
CA GLU A 41 -34.92 21.57 4.85
C GLU A 41 -35.89 20.97 5.87
N THR A 42 -35.73 21.32 7.12
CA THR A 42 -36.88 21.73 8.00
C THR A 42 -36.34 22.46 9.22
N GLU A 43 -36.64 23.75 9.28
CA GLU A 43 -36.50 24.56 10.48
C GLU A 43 -37.53 24.11 11.52
N THR A 44 -37.10 23.86 12.74
CA THR A 44 -37.89 24.09 13.94
C THR A 44 -36.95 24.49 15.07
N ASP A 45 -37.03 25.77 15.44
CA ASP A 45 -36.52 26.31 16.68
C ASP A 45 -37.12 25.54 17.86
N THR A 46 -36.29 24.95 18.68
CA THR A 46 -36.59 24.72 20.10
C THR A 46 -35.27 24.78 20.88
N ASP A 47 -35.18 25.81 21.71
CA ASP A 47 -34.25 25.92 22.83
C ASP A 47 -34.16 24.58 23.58
N SER A 48 -33.06 23.87 23.45
CA SER A 48 -32.73 22.78 24.33
C SER A 48 -31.31 23.01 24.88
N GLU A 49 -31.29 23.28 26.17
CA GLU A 49 -30.15 23.42 27.06
C GLU A 49 -29.05 22.38 26.75
N HIS A 50 -27.85 22.85 26.52
CA HIS A 50 -26.64 22.04 26.42
C HIS A 50 -26.36 21.31 27.72
N LYS A 51 -26.93 20.14 27.90
CA LYS A 51 -26.54 19.18 28.93
C LYS A 51 -25.28 18.47 28.53
N GLY A 52 -24.15 18.83 29.17
CA GLY A 52 -23.08 17.94 29.53
C GLY A 52 -22.24 17.36 28.35
N SER A 53 -21.25 18.11 27.88
CA SER A 53 -20.13 17.47 27.20
C SER A 53 -19.29 16.72 28.25
N GLY A 54 -19.54 15.43 28.43
CA GLY A 54 -18.60 14.54 29.10
C GLY A 54 -17.26 14.53 28.37
N PRO A 55 -16.20 14.03 28.99
CA PRO A 55 -14.86 14.02 28.38
C PRO A 55 -14.93 13.30 27.03
N LYS A 56 -14.51 14.00 25.97
CA LYS A 56 -14.47 13.42 24.61
C LYS A 56 -13.34 12.41 24.51
N ALA A 57 -13.65 11.17 24.11
CA ALA A 57 -12.64 10.17 23.81
C ALA A 57 -12.23 10.28 22.33
N TRP A 58 -10.93 10.20 22.07
CA TRP A 58 -10.36 10.16 20.73
C TRP A 58 -9.84 8.77 20.44
N ILE A 59 -10.25 8.19 19.32
CA ILE A 59 -9.81 6.87 18.86
C ILE A 59 -9.17 7.04 17.49
N PHE A 60 -7.88 6.71 17.41
CA PHE A 60 -7.12 6.70 16.16
C PHE A 60 -6.99 5.26 15.68
N THR A 61 -7.40 4.99 14.45
CA THR A 61 -7.33 3.66 13.85
C THR A 61 -6.66 3.73 12.48
N SER A 62 -5.74 2.83 12.21
CA SER A 62 -5.15 2.66 10.88
C SER A 62 -4.51 1.27 10.78
N ALA A 63 -4.36 0.76 9.56
CA ALA A 63 -3.58 -0.44 9.30
C ALA A 63 -2.06 -0.21 9.49
N THR A 64 -1.61 1.05 9.54
CA THR A 64 -0.20 1.42 9.50
C THR A 64 0.12 2.63 10.38
N LEU A 65 -0.21 2.55 11.68
CA LEU A 65 0.12 3.61 12.66
C LEU A 65 1.61 3.63 13.06
N GLY A 66 2.40 2.66 12.64
CA GLY A 66 3.83 2.59 12.95
C GLY A 66 4.47 1.29 12.46
N ASP A 67 5.78 1.24 12.55
CA ASP A 67 6.61 0.07 12.24
C ASP A 67 6.98 -0.74 13.51
N ASP A 68 6.60 -0.25 14.70
CA ASP A 68 6.86 -0.85 16.00
C ASP A 68 5.57 -1.30 16.72
N ALA A 69 5.69 -2.28 17.61
CA ALA A 69 4.58 -2.83 18.38
C ALA A 69 4.01 -1.85 19.42
N GLN A 70 4.77 -0.84 19.80
CA GLN A 70 4.35 0.18 20.77
C GLN A 70 3.69 1.39 20.09
N LEU A 71 3.68 1.45 18.76
CA LEU A 71 3.17 2.57 17.98
C LEU A 71 3.81 3.92 18.38
N ASP A 72 5.04 3.89 18.83
CA ASP A 72 5.78 5.07 19.32
C ASP A 72 5.99 6.12 18.23
N TRP A 73 6.18 5.67 17.00
CA TRP A 73 6.30 6.55 15.84
C TRP A 73 5.09 7.49 15.67
N PHE A 74 3.87 6.97 15.94
CA PHE A 74 2.63 7.76 15.86
C PHE A 74 2.37 8.53 17.17
N ALA A 75 2.49 7.87 18.30
CA ALA A 75 2.06 8.40 19.58
C ALA A 75 2.96 9.53 20.11
N LYS A 76 4.28 9.37 20.07
CA LYS A 76 5.23 10.34 20.62
C LYS A 76 5.17 11.73 19.98
N PRO A 77 5.12 11.88 18.64
CA PRO A 77 5.02 13.20 18.01
C PRO A 77 3.73 13.95 18.35
N LEU A 78 2.67 13.22 18.72
CA LEU A 78 1.36 13.76 19.09
C LEU A 78 1.19 13.95 20.60
N GLY A 79 2.22 13.62 21.39
CA GLY A 79 2.13 13.72 22.87
C GLY A 79 1.15 12.70 23.49
N LEU A 80 0.92 11.56 22.81
CA LEU A 80 -0.01 10.52 23.23
C LEU A 80 0.67 9.39 24.03
N ASP A 81 1.63 9.75 24.88
CA ASP A 81 2.43 8.77 25.63
C ASP A 81 1.58 7.93 26.60
N ALA A 82 0.54 8.52 27.18
CA ALA A 82 -0.39 7.86 28.10
C ALA A 82 -1.58 7.16 27.40
N ALA A 83 -1.66 7.21 26.06
CA ALA A 83 -2.77 6.60 25.33
C ALA A 83 -2.73 5.06 25.40
N THR A 84 -3.90 4.45 25.57
CA THR A 84 -4.04 2.99 25.44
C THR A 84 -3.79 2.60 24.00
N ARG A 85 -2.93 1.60 23.78
CA ARG A 85 -2.51 1.14 22.45
C ARG A 85 -2.93 -0.30 22.24
N ALA A 86 -3.44 -0.60 21.04
CA ALA A 86 -3.82 -1.94 20.65
C ALA A 86 -3.35 -2.22 19.22
N VAL A 87 -2.69 -3.35 19.04
CA VAL A 87 -2.27 -3.86 17.73
C VAL A 87 -2.98 -5.18 17.49
N VAL A 88 -3.68 -5.27 16.37
CA VAL A 88 -4.35 -6.50 15.93
C VAL A 88 -3.58 -7.06 14.75
N SER A 89 -3.22 -8.33 14.82
CA SER A 89 -2.56 -9.03 13.71
C SER A 89 -3.49 -9.15 12.51
N SER A 90 -2.88 -9.18 11.31
CA SER A 90 -3.63 -9.46 10.08
C SER A 90 -4.27 -10.85 10.13
N PRO A 91 -5.52 -11.01 9.66
CA PRO A 91 -6.14 -12.33 9.51
C PRO A 91 -5.55 -13.14 8.36
N PHE A 92 -4.74 -12.52 7.50
CA PHE A 92 -4.18 -13.16 6.31
C PHE A 92 -2.85 -13.85 6.60
N ASP A 93 -2.69 -15.05 6.08
CA ASP A 93 -1.43 -15.80 6.14
C ASP A 93 -0.52 -15.44 4.96
N PHE A 94 0.19 -14.32 5.09
CA PHE A 94 1.14 -13.88 4.08
C PHE A 94 2.24 -14.89 3.76
N SER A 95 2.55 -15.80 4.67
CA SER A 95 3.61 -16.81 4.47
C SER A 95 3.25 -17.82 3.39
N THR A 96 1.96 -18.09 3.21
CA THR A 96 1.43 -19.01 2.19
C THR A 96 0.78 -18.32 1.01
N GLN A 97 0.37 -17.06 1.20
CA GLN A 97 -0.38 -16.27 0.21
C GLN A 97 0.50 -15.38 -0.65
N ALA A 98 1.63 -14.94 -0.12
CA ALA A 98 2.47 -13.96 -0.78
C ALA A 98 3.95 -14.37 -0.80
N ALA A 99 4.62 -13.97 -1.86
CA ALA A 99 6.06 -14.09 -1.95
C ALA A 99 6.73 -12.74 -2.22
N LEU A 100 7.96 -12.59 -1.76
CA LEU A 100 8.80 -11.42 -1.96
C LEU A 100 10.05 -11.79 -2.73
N TRP A 101 10.32 -11.05 -3.80
CA TRP A 101 11.56 -11.14 -4.53
C TRP A 101 12.25 -9.79 -4.69
N VAL A 102 13.58 -9.77 -4.51
CA VAL A 102 14.40 -8.57 -4.67
C VAL A 102 15.52 -8.88 -5.67
N PRO A 103 15.39 -8.46 -6.94
CA PRO A 103 16.42 -8.64 -7.96
C PRO A 103 17.74 -7.98 -7.55
N ARG A 104 18.85 -8.75 -7.54
CA ARG A 104 20.17 -8.22 -7.18
C ARG A 104 20.98 -7.75 -8.38
N ASP A 105 20.55 -8.08 -9.57
CA ASP A 105 21.21 -7.86 -10.85
C ASP A 105 20.61 -6.68 -11.65
N LEU A 106 19.67 -5.94 -11.07
CA LEU A 106 19.22 -4.66 -11.63
C LEU A 106 20.31 -3.59 -11.46
N PRO A 107 20.38 -2.61 -12.38
CA PRO A 107 21.20 -1.42 -12.18
C PRO A 107 20.87 -0.75 -10.84
N LYS A 108 21.81 0.00 -10.29
CA LYS A 108 21.55 0.74 -9.03
C LYS A 108 20.35 1.68 -9.21
N PRO A 109 19.55 1.92 -8.15
CA PRO A 109 18.41 2.83 -8.22
C PRO A 109 18.72 4.26 -8.66
N THR A 110 19.99 4.69 -8.54
CA THR A 110 20.48 5.98 -9.00
C THR A 110 20.89 5.99 -10.47
N ASP A 111 20.98 4.83 -11.09
CA ASP A 111 21.35 4.69 -12.50
C ASP A 111 20.19 5.18 -13.39
N PRO A 112 20.45 6.04 -14.38
CA PRO A 112 19.42 6.50 -15.32
C PRO A 112 18.74 5.36 -16.10
N GLY A 113 19.44 4.25 -16.34
CA GLY A 113 18.94 3.06 -17.03
C GLY A 113 18.07 2.14 -16.17
N HIS A 114 18.01 2.35 -14.86
CA HIS A 114 17.29 1.47 -13.92
C HIS A 114 15.84 1.21 -14.33
N ALA A 115 15.07 2.29 -14.55
CA ALA A 115 13.65 2.19 -14.91
C ALA A 115 13.44 1.43 -16.22
N LEU A 116 14.28 1.66 -17.22
CA LEU A 116 14.21 0.98 -18.51
C LEU A 116 14.48 -0.53 -18.39
N VAL A 117 15.54 -0.90 -17.65
CA VAL A 117 15.87 -2.32 -17.44
C VAL A 117 14.78 -3.03 -16.66
N LEU A 118 14.25 -2.39 -15.61
CA LEU A 118 13.13 -2.95 -14.85
C LEU A 118 11.89 -3.13 -15.74
N ALA A 119 11.52 -2.13 -16.55
CA ALA A 119 10.36 -2.21 -17.43
C ALA A 119 10.45 -3.36 -18.43
N ARG A 120 11.62 -3.59 -19.02
CA ARG A 120 11.86 -4.72 -19.93
C ARG A 120 11.69 -6.07 -19.26
N ARG A 121 12.08 -6.21 -18.00
CA ARG A 121 11.80 -7.45 -17.24
C ARG A 121 10.32 -7.59 -16.91
N VAL A 122 9.71 -6.52 -16.42
CA VAL A 122 8.27 -6.52 -16.09
C VAL A 122 7.44 -6.92 -17.30
N SER A 123 7.78 -6.48 -18.51
CA SER A 123 7.04 -6.87 -19.73
C SER A 123 7.01 -8.38 -19.94
N GLN A 124 8.10 -9.09 -19.59
CA GLN A 124 8.17 -10.54 -19.69
C GLN A 124 7.33 -11.25 -18.62
N TRP A 125 7.25 -10.67 -17.41
CA TRP A 125 6.46 -11.25 -16.30
C TRP A 125 4.96 -11.04 -16.49
N VAL A 126 4.59 -9.94 -17.13
CA VAL A 126 3.19 -9.53 -17.33
C VAL A 126 2.46 -10.42 -18.32
N VAL A 127 3.13 -10.92 -19.35
CA VAL A 127 2.50 -11.73 -20.42
C VAL A 127 1.85 -13.02 -19.88
N PRO A 128 2.55 -13.88 -19.11
CA PRO A 128 1.94 -15.08 -18.55
C PRO A 128 0.84 -14.76 -17.52
N LEU A 129 0.88 -13.60 -16.88
CA LEU A 129 -0.14 -13.12 -15.96
C LEU A 129 -1.37 -12.55 -16.68
N GLN A 130 -1.32 -12.38 -17.99
CA GLN A 130 -2.37 -11.68 -18.75
C GLN A 130 -2.68 -10.30 -18.12
N GLY A 131 -1.65 -9.49 -17.87
CA GLY A 131 -1.77 -8.27 -17.11
C GLY A 131 -1.67 -8.50 -15.59
N ARG A 132 -2.74 -8.32 -14.85
CA ARG A 132 -2.89 -8.50 -13.39
C ARG A 132 -1.70 -7.99 -12.56
N THR A 133 -1.09 -6.91 -13.04
CA THR A 133 0.16 -6.35 -12.50
C THR A 133 -0.01 -4.87 -12.21
N MET A 134 0.50 -4.43 -11.08
CA MET A 134 0.66 -3.03 -10.73
C MET A 134 2.14 -2.69 -10.59
N VAL A 135 2.59 -1.67 -11.32
CA VAL A 135 3.94 -1.13 -11.22
C VAL A 135 3.89 0.23 -10.55
N LEU A 136 4.58 0.35 -9.43
CA LEU A 136 4.60 1.53 -8.58
C LEU A 136 5.96 2.18 -8.60
N THR A 137 5.98 3.46 -8.96
CA THR A 137 7.20 4.23 -9.15
C THR A 137 7.35 5.31 -8.11
N THR A 138 8.58 5.59 -7.76
CA THR A 138 8.93 6.66 -6.79
C THR A 138 9.10 8.02 -7.45
N SER A 139 8.99 8.12 -8.78
CA SER A 139 9.06 9.37 -9.51
C SER A 139 8.24 9.36 -10.79
N LEU A 140 7.71 10.51 -11.18
CA LEU A 140 6.95 10.67 -12.44
C LEU A 140 7.83 10.41 -13.68
N ARG A 141 9.15 10.68 -13.61
CA ARG A 141 10.08 10.33 -14.67
C ARG A 141 10.17 8.82 -14.88
N ALA A 142 10.32 8.05 -13.81
CA ALA A 142 10.34 6.60 -13.90
C ALA A 142 9.00 6.05 -14.40
N LEU A 143 7.89 6.63 -13.95
CA LEU A 143 6.54 6.30 -14.41
C LEU A 143 6.44 6.40 -15.94
N GLY A 144 6.84 7.53 -16.53
CA GLY A 144 6.80 7.73 -17.98
C GLY A 144 7.66 6.70 -18.73
N ILE A 145 8.92 6.51 -18.30
CA ILE A 145 9.84 5.54 -18.94
C ILE A 145 9.26 4.12 -18.89
N ILE A 146 8.73 3.71 -17.74
CA ILE A 146 8.16 2.36 -17.58
C ILE A 146 6.90 2.21 -18.43
N ALA A 147 6.00 3.19 -18.43
CA ALA A 147 4.77 3.15 -19.19
C ALA A 147 5.03 3.03 -20.71
N GLU A 148 5.92 3.85 -21.24
CA GLU A 148 6.29 3.81 -22.67
C GLU A 148 6.93 2.46 -23.04
N THR A 149 7.90 2.00 -22.24
CA THR A 149 8.57 0.72 -22.50
C THR A 149 7.60 -0.46 -22.45
N LEU A 150 6.65 -0.45 -21.51
CA LEU A 150 5.63 -1.50 -21.43
C LEU A 150 4.66 -1.44 -22.61
N ARG A 151 4.24 -0.25 -23.06
CA ARG A 151 3.38 -0.11 -24.25
C ARG A 151 4.03 -0.67 -25.52
N GLU A 152 5.31 -0.34 -25.72
CA GLU A 152 6.07 -0.88 -26.83
C GLU A 152 6.19 -2.40 -26.76
N ALA A 153 6.64 -2.93 -25.60
CA ALA A 153 6.91 -4.35 -25.42
C ALA A 153 5.64 -5.23 -25.42
N LEU A 154 4.50 -4.69 -24.98
CA LEU A 154 3.23 -5.39 -24.90
C LEU A 154 2.34 -5.14 -26.14
N SER A 155 2.85 -4.41 -27.13
CA SER A 155 2.14 -4.20 -28.39
C SER A 155 1.80 -5.55 -29.03
N GLY A 156 0.51 -5.77 -29.33
CA GLY A 156 0.03 -7.04 -29.89
C GLY A 156 -0.22 -8.18 -28.88
N GLN A 157 0.02 -7.97 -27.59
CA GLN A 157 -0.20 -8.98 -26.53
C GLN A 157 -1.62 -8.94 -25.93
N ASN A 158 -2.52 -8.12 -26.45
CA ASN A 158 -3.84 -7.90 -25.87
C ASN A 158 -3.82 -7.53 -24.37
N ILE A 159 -2.77 -6.82 -23.93
CA ILE A 159 -2.61 -6.31 -22.56
C ILE A 159 -2.55 -4.79 -22.63
N GLU A 160 -3.45 -4.12 -21.93
CA GLU A 160 -3.50 -2.68 -21.90
C GLU A 160 -2.57 -2.12 -20.80
N VAL A 161 -1.90 -1.01 -21.08
CA VAL A 161 -1.09 -0.28 -20.11
C VAL A 161 -1.86 0.96 -19.66
N LEU A 162 -2.43 0.89 -18.46
CA LEU A 162 -3.13 1.98 -17.79
C LEU A 162 -2.12 2.83 -17.03
N VAL A 163 -2.15 4.14 -17.21
CA VAL A 163 -1.14 5.04 -16.65
C VAL A 163 -1.79 6.13 -15.81
N GLN A 164 -1.28 6.33 -14.59
CA GLN A 164 -1.71 7.44 -13.73
C GLN A 164 -1.52 8.78 -14.46
N GLY A 165 -2.55 9.63 -14.40
CA GLY A 165 -2.57 10.95 -15.03
C GLY A 165 -3.29 10.98 -16.38
N GLU A 166 -3.54 9.83 -17.02
CA GLU A 166 -4.30 9.76 -18.28
C GLU A 166 -5.82 9.70 -18.06
N SER A 167 -6.22 9.36 -16.84
CA SER A 167 -7.63 9.34 -16.44
C SER A 167 -7.76 9.52 -14.92
N SER A 168 -8.99 9.68 -14.43
CA SER A 168 -9.22 9.77 -12.99
C SER A 168 -8.81 8.47 -12.29
N LYS A 169 -8.38 8.55 -11.03
CA LYS A 169 -8.02 7.36 -10.22
C LYS A 169 -9.13 6.33 -10.21
N HIS A 170 -10.36 6.76 -10.03
CA HIS A 170 -11.54 5.89 -10.02
C HIS A 170 -11.71 5.17 -11.36
N ALA A 171 -11.62 5.88 -12.49
CA ALA A 171 -11.77 5.28 -13.81
C ALA A 171 -10.67 4.26 -14.12
N LEU A 172 -9.40 4.57 -13.77
CA LEU A 172 -8.28 3.64 -13.93
C LEU A 172 -8.48 2.35 -13.11
N LEU A 173 -8.90 2.48 -11.85
CA LEU A 173 -9.14 1.33 -10.98
C LEU A 173 -10.34 0.50 -11.43
N SER A 174 -11.44 1.13 -11.83
CA SER A 174 -12.61 0.42 -12.37
C SER A 174 -12.25 -0.36 -13.63
N ARG A 175 -11.49 0.25 -14.52
CA ARG A 175 -11.02 -0.39 -15.75
C ARG A 175 -10.06 -1.54 -15.45
N PHE A 176 -9.11 -1.35 -14.55
CA PHE A 176 -8.18 -2.41 -14.13
C PHE A 176 -8.92 -3.62 -13.52
N ARG A 177 -9.94 -3.38 -12.68
CA ARG A 177 -10.80 -4.44 -12.11
C ARG A 177 -11.54 -5.21 -13.20
N SER A 178 -12.18 -4.51 -14.13
CA SER A 178 -12.95 -5.16 -15.20
C SER A 178 -12.11 -6.12 -16.04
N TYR A 179 -10.84 -5.80 -16.26
CA TYR A 179 -9.89 -6.70 -16.91
C TYR A 179 -9.54 -7.91 -16.03
N GLY A 180 -9.32 -7.74 -14.75
CA GLY A 180 -9.08 -8.82 -13.79
C GLY A 180 -10.24 -9.80 -13.76
N ASP A 181 -11.47 -9.30 -13.63
CA ASP A 181 -12.68 -10.09 -13.60
C ASP A 181 -12.87 -10.87 -14.93
N ALA A 182 -12.62 -10.24 -16.06
CA ALA A 182 -12.69 -10.87 -17.36
C ALA A 182 -11.66 -12.00 -17.55
N VAL A 183 -10.44 -11.83 -17.06
CA VAL A 183 -9.40 -12.88 -17.07
C VAL A 183 -9.82 -14.04 -16.18
N SER A 184 -10.31 -13.78 -14.98
CA SER A 184 -10.74 -14.81 -14.02
C SER A 184 -11.93 -15.63 -14.53
N GLN A 185 -12.91 -14.97 -15.15
CA GLN A 185 -14.07 -15.64 -15.76
C GLN A 185 -13.69 -16.55 -16.94
N ARG A 186 -12.64 -16.21 -17.69
CA ARG A 186 -12.18 -17.04 -18.81
C ARG A 186 -11.44 -18.28 -18.39
N GLN A 187 -10.65 -18.20 -17.33
CA GLN A 187 -9.98 -19.36 -16.76
C GLN A 187 -11.00 -20.44 -16.33
N GLN A 188 -12.26 -20.04 -16.11
CA GLN A 188 -13.37 -20.94 -15.78
C GLN A 188 -14.17 -21.45 -16.98
N ARG A 189 -14.01 -20.87 -18.17
CA ARG A 189 -14.73 -21.26 -19.40
C ARG A 189 -13.76 -21.84 -20.42
N SER A 190 -14.04 -23.06 -20.84
CA SER A 190 -13.32 -23.70 -21.96
C SER A 190 -13.51 -22.94 -23.25
N GLU A 191 -12.42 -22.64 -23.92
CA GLU A 191 -12.19 -22.17 -25.28
C GLU A 191 -13.39 -21.60 -26.08
N GLY A 192 -13.27 -20.33 -26.43
CA GLY A 192 -14.09 -19.66 -27.47
C GLY A 192 -14.25 -18.18 -27.23
N GLU A 193 -13.61 -17.40 -28.06
CA GLU A 193 -13.63 -15.92 -28.17
C GLU A 193 -12.65 -15.12 -27.32
N VAL A 194 -11.59 -14.74 -28.01
CA VAL A 194 -10.49 -13.89 -27.48
C VAL A 194 -10.88 -12.42 -27.62
N THR A 195 -11.50 -11.82 -26.63
CA THR A 195 -11.75 -10.38 -26.64
C THR A 195 -11.40 -9.63 -25.35
N ALA A 196 -11.03 -10.24 -24.26
CA ALA A 196 -10.67 -9.48 -23.12
C ALA A 196 -9.18 -9.46 -22.87
N ASN A 197 -8.71 -8.33 -22.76
CA ASN A 197 -7.36 -7.97 -22.56
C ASN A 197 -7.14 -7.87 -21.06
N GLY A 198 -5.99 -8.33 -20.57
CA GLY A 198 -5.55 -8.00 -19.25
C GLY A 198 -5.07 -6.55 -19.21
N ALA A 199 -4.74 -6.07 -18.04
CA ALA A 199 -4.16 -4.74 -17.89
C ALA A 199 -2.97 -4.73 -16.94
N VAL A 200 -2.05 -3.79 -17.20
CA VAL A 200 -0.99 -3.36 -16.28
C VAL A 200 -1.31 -1.94 -15.84
N LEU A 201 -1.27 -1.69 -14.54
CA LEU A 201 -1.43 -0.34 -14.02
C LEU A 201 -0.06 0.21 -13.61
N VAL A 202 0.35 1.32 -14.22
CA VAL A 202 1.57 2.04 -13.88
C VAL A 202 1.22 3.33 -13.15
N ALA A 203 1.67 3.45 -11.90
CA ALA A 203 1.32 4.57 -11.04
C ALA A 203 2.47 4.95 -10.10
N SER A 204 2.37 6.11 -9.45
CA SER A 204 3.28 6.51 -8.37
C SER A 204 2.94 5.81 -7.05
N VAL A 205 3.89 5.76 -6.13
CA VAL A 205 3.69 5.17 -4.79
C VAL A 205 2.50 5.80 -4.06
N SER A 206 2.26 7.10 -4.20
CA SER A 206 1.10 7.77 -3.60
C SER A 206 -0.25 7.31 -4.16
N PHE A 207 -0.27 6.71 -5.35
CA PHE A 207 -1.51 6.23 -5.96
C PHE A 207 -2.13 5.06 -5.18
N TRP A 208 -1.35 4.23 -4.53
CA TRP A 208 -1.90 3.06 -3.83
C TRP A 208 -2.61 3.36 -2.51
N GLU A 209 -2.50 4.58 -1.99
CA GLU A 209 -3.32 5.00 -0.87
C GLU A 209 -4.80 4.96 -1.25
N GLY A 210 -5.61 4.23 -0.48
CA GLY A 210 -7.03 4.03 -0.75
C GLY A 210 -7.37 3.17 -1.98
N VAL A 211 -6.40 2.48 -2.61
CA VAL A 211 -6.68 1.50 -3.67
C VAL A 211 -7.22 0.22 -3.06
N ASP A 212 -8.35 -0.21 -3.56
CA ASP A 212 -8.97 -1.49 -3.24
C ASP A 212 -9.14 -2.31 -4.53
N LEU A 213 -8.24 -3.26 -4.75
CA LEU A 213 -8.27 -4.19 -5.89
C LEU A 213 -8.42 -5.59 -5.33
N PRO A 214 -9.61 -6.17 -5.36
CA PRO A 214 -9.86 -7.50 -4.82
C PRO A 214 -9.29 -8.60 -5.71
N GLY A 215 -8.83 -9.65 -5.07
CA GLY A 215 -8.68 -10.98 -5.64
C GLY A 215 -7.75 -11.12 -6.82
N ASP A 216 -8.20 -11.89 -7.77
CA ASP A 216 -7.45 -12.30 -8.95
C ASP A 216 -7.06 -11.15 -9.90
N ALA A 217 -7.57 -9.95 -9.69
CA ALA A 217 -7.23 -8.79 -10.51
C ALA A 217 -5.77 -8.35 -10.34
N LEU A 218 -5.14 -8.65 -9.21
CA LEU A 218 -3.78 -8.24 -8.90
C LEU A 218 -2.95 -9.41 -8.34
N GLN A 219 -2.02 -9.91 -9.12
CA GLN A 219 -1.13 -11.03 -8.75
C GLN A 219 0.34 -10.63 -8.67
N LEU A 220 0.72 -9.50 -9.24
CA LEU A 220 2.09 -8.99 -9.20
C LEU A 220 2.08 -7.50 -8.85
N VAL A 221 2.79 -7.15 -7.79
CA VAL A 221 3.09 -5.76 -7.45
C VAL A 221 4.58 -5.54 -7.60
N VAL A 222 4.97 -4.55 -8.38
CA VAL A 222 6.37 -4.18 -8.62
C VAL A 222 6.61 -2.77 -8.08
N LEU A 223 7.55 -2.62 -7.16
CA LEU A 223 8.10 -1.33 -6.73
C LEU A 223 9.40 -1.07 -7.48
N ASP A 224 9.51 0.08 -8.13
CA ASP A 224 10.73 0.44 -8.84
C ASP A 224 11.92 0.62 -7.89
N LYS A 225 11.70 1.28 -6.76
CA LYS A 225 12.70 1.61 -5.73
C LYS A 225 12.08 1.63 -4.35
N LEU A 226 12.93 1.66 -3.32
CA LEU A 226 12.47 1.95 -1.95
C LEU A 226 11.81 3.33 -1.89
N PRO A 227 10.60 3.45 -1.33
CA PRO A 227 9.83 4.69 -1.30
C PRO A 227 10.33 5.64 -0.20
N PHE A 228 11.57 6.11 -0.32
CA PHE A 228 12.09 7.13 0.58
C PHE A 228 11.31 8.43 0.42
N PRO A 229 11.02 9.16 1.52
CA PRO A 229 10.42 10.48 1.46
C PRO A 229 11.22 11.42 0.55
N VAL A 230 10.51 12.35 -0.10
CA VAL A 230 11.14 13.37 -0.96
C VAL A 230 11.93 14.33 -0.06
N PRO A 231 13.26 14.47 -0.27
CA PRO A 231 14.10 15.26 0.63
C PRO A 231 13.78 16.76 0.59
N ASP A 232 13.20 17.25 -0.50
CA ASP A 232 12.90 18.67 -0.71
C ASP A 232 11.51 19.09 -0.19
N ASP A 233 10.75 18.15 0.39
CA ASP A 233 9.48 18.49 1.03
C ASP A 233 9.70 19.35 2.28
N PRO A 234 9.06 20.54 2.39
CA PRO A 234 9.27 21.47 3.49
C PRO A 234 8.98 20.88 4.88
N LEU A 235 7.96 20.02 4.99
CA LEU A 235 7.60 19.37 6.26
C LEU A 235 8.66 18.33 6.64
N THR A 236 9.11 17.55 5.68
CA THR A 236 10.19 16.56 5.84
C THR A 236 11.47 17.25 6.32
N GLN A 237 11.83 18.39 5.71
CA GLN A 237 13.00 19.18 6.11
C GLN A 237 12.86 19.77 7.52
N ALA A 238 11.70 20.33 7.85
CA ALA A 238 11.47 20.90 9.17
C ALA A 238 11.57 19.83 10.28
N ARG A 239 11.02 18.65 10.05
CA ARG A 239 11.14 17.49 10.96
C ARG A 239 12.60 17.05 11.10
N ALA A 240 13.31 16.92 9.97
CA ALA A 240 14.73 16.55 9.96
C ALA A 240 15.60 17.51 10.75
N ARG A 241 15.37 18.84 10.65
CA ARG A 241 16.08 19.85 11.46
C ARG A 241 15.87 19.64 12.95
N ARG A 242 14.61 19.47 13.38
CA ARG A 242 14.29 19.22 14.81
C ARG A 242 14.94 17.95 15.35
N ILE A 243 15.03 16.90 14.54
CA ILE A 243 15.69 15.65 14.90
C ILE A 243 17.20 15.89 15.06
N THR A 244 17.82 16.61 14.11
CA THR A 244 19.24 16.95 14.16
C THR A 244 19.60 17.83 15.36
N GLU A 245 18.76 18.82 15.70
CA GLU A 245 18.92 19.67 16.89
C GLU A 245 18.91 18.87 18.21
N ARG A 246 18.25 17.72 18.20
CA ARG A 246 18.24 16.77 19.33
C ARG A 246 19.44 15.79 19.32
N GLY A 247 20.39 15.95 18.38
CA GLY A 247 21.56 15.08 18.24
C GLY A 247 21.25 13.69 17.65
N LEU A 248 20.07 13.53 17.02
CA LEU A 248 19.62 12.27 16.43
C LEU A 248 19.78 12.29 14.91
N SER A 249 19.77 11.11 14.29
CA SER A 249 19.85 10.96 12.84
C SER A 249 18.47 11.04 12.18
N PRO A 250 18.19 12.04 11.32
CA PRO A 250 16.92 12.10 10.57
C PRO A 250 16.66 10.86 9.73
N PHE A 251 17.71 10.24 9.20
CA PHE A 251 17.59 9.02 8.43
C PHE A 251 16.98 7.88 9.26
N THR A 252 17.48 7.69 10.49
CA THR A 252 17.02 6.60 11.37
C THR A 252 15.68 6.89 12.02
N GLU A 253 15.43 8.15 12.42
CA GLU A 253 14.26 8.53 13.20
C GLU A 253 13.04 8.91 12.35
N GLN A 254 13.25 9.29 11.08
CA GLN A 254 12.17 9.73 10.19
C GLN A 254 12.15 8.92 8.89
N VAL A 255 13.24 8.95 8.10
CA VAL A 255 13.23 8.39 6.75
C VAL A 255 12.98 6.89 6.74
N LEU A 256 13.62 6.12 7.62
CA LEU A 256 13.40 4.67 7.68
C LEU A 256 12.00 4.28 8.17
N PRO A 257 11.43 4.87 9.24
CA PRO A 257 10.05 4.61 9.64
C PRO A 257 9.03 4.96 8.54
N ASP A 258 9.15 6.14 7.92
CA ASP A 258 8.26 6.55 6.83
C ASP A 258 8.32 5.55 5.66
N THR A 259 9.53 5.12 5.29
CA THR A 259 9.74 4.11 4.24
C THR A 259 9.16 2.76 4.63
N ALA A 260 9.32 2.33 5.87
CA ALA A 260 8.77 1.07 6.38
C ALA A 260 7.24 1.06 6.31
N ILE A 261 6.60 2.17 6.68
CA ILE A 261 5.15 2.33 6.58
C ILE A 261 4.69 2.28 5.13
N ALA A 262 5.35 3.02 4.23
CA ALA A 262 5.03 3.00 2.82
C ALA A 262 5.17 1.60 2.20
N LEU A 263 6.25 0.87 2.54
CA LEU A 263 6.43 -0.52 2.11
C LEU A 263 5.34 -1.46 2.65
N LYS A 264 5.00 -1.33 3.95
CA LYS A 264 3.93 -2.13 4.57
C LYS A 264 2.58 -1.86 3.93
N GLN A 265 2.26 -0.60 3.66
CA GLN A 265 1.04 -0.22 2.94
C GLN A 265 0.97 -0.87 1.57
N GLY A 266 2.07 -0.84 0.84
CA GLY A 266 2.13 -1.42 -0.48
C GLY A 266 2.03 -2.94 -0.49
N ALA A 267 2.77 -3.58 0.37
CA ALA A 267 2.69 -5.03 0.53
C ALA A 267 1.26 -5.48 0.89
N GLY A 268 0.57 -4.72 1.74
CA GLY A 268 -0.81 -4.99 2.14
C GLY A 268 -1.84 -4.86 1.01
N ARG A 269 -1.47 -4.32 -0.16
CA ARG A 269 -2.37 -4.27 -1.32
C ARG A 269 -2.42 -5.58 -2.10
N LEU A 270 -1.44 -6.43 -1.94
CA LEU A 270 -1.34 -7.69 -2.65
C LEU A 270 -2.35 -8.74 -2.13
N ILE A 271 -2.60 -8.79 -0.82
CA ILE A 271 -3.47 -9.78 -0.18
C ILE A 271 -4.60 -9.06 0.55
N ARG A 272 -5.85 -9.33 0.17
CA ARG A 272 -7.06 -8.73 0.72
C ARG A 272 -8.12 -9.75 1.11
N SER A 273 -7.99 -10.98 0.63
CA SER A 273 -8.85 -12.09 0.97
C SER A 273 -8.00 -13.34 1.25
N GLU A 274 -8.61 -14.35 1.83
CA GLU A 274 -7.97 -15.64 2.08
C GLU A 274 -7.59 -16.39 0.78
N ARG A 275 -8.21 -16.00 -0.35
CA ARG A 275 -7.97 -16.63 -1.65
C ARG A 275 -6.87 -15.94 -2.44
N ASP A 276 -6.55 -14.70 -2.15
CA ASP A 276 -5.55 -13.94 -2.88
C ASP A 276 -4.18 -14.59 -2.79
N ARG A 277 -3.47 -14.57 -3.89
CA ARG A 277 -2.09 -15.05 -4.01
C ARG A 277 -1.32 -14.12 -4.94
N GLY A 278 -0.05 -13.86 -4.62
CA GLY A 278 0.74 -13.03 -5.51
C GLY A 278 2.19 -12.81 -5.06
N VAL A 279 2.89 -12.02 -5.85
CA VAL A 279 4.30 -11.69 -5.63
C VAL A 279 4.48 -10.18 -5.50
N LEU A 280 5.25 -9.77 -4.51
CA LEU A 280 5.81 -8.43 -4.39
C LEU A 280 7.25 -8.45 -4.91
N VAL A 281 7.54 -7.67 -5.93
CA VAL A 281 8.90 -7.43 -6.43
C VAL A 281 9.35 -6.04 -5.99
N ILE A 282 10.51 -5.95 -5.35
CA ILE A 282 11.12 -4.67 -5.01
C ILE A 282 12.41 -4.52 -5.81
N GLY A 283 12.38 -3.66 -6.84
CA GLY A 283 13.47 -3.40 -7.79
C GLY A 283 14.66 -2.64 -7.19
N ASP A 284 14.86 -2.71 -5.89
CA ASP A 284 15.90 -1.99 -5.18
C ASP A 284 16.77 -2.93 -4.33
N GLN A 285 17.93 -3.26 -4.86
CA GLN A 285 18.87 -4.14 -4.17
C GLN A 285 19.36 -3.63 -2.80
N ARG A 286 19.20 -2.33 -2.50
CA ARG A 286 19.55 -1.75 -1.19
C ARG A 286 18.78 -2.39 -0.04
N LEU A 287 17.60 -2.92 -0.31
CA LEU A 287 16.80 -3.66 0.68
C LEU A 287 17.54 -4.89 1.24
N VAL A 288 18.39 -5.53 0.44
CA VAL A 288 19.12 -6.75 0.82
C VAL A 288 20.62 -6.52 0.99
N THR A 289 21.18 -5.40 0.51
CA THR A 289 22.61 -5.12 0.56
C THR A 289 23.02 -4.11 1.62
N MET A 290 22.08 -3.25 2.08
CA MET A 290 22.38 -2.20 3.05
C MET A 290 21.97 -2.61 4.46
N GLY A 291 22.72 -2.12 5.47
CA GLY A 291 22.48 -2.47 6.87
C GLY A 291 21.06 -2.14 7.38
N TYR A 292 20.46 -1.04 6.89
CA TYR A 292 19.09 -0.66 7.23
C TYR A 292 18.02 -1.56 6.58
N GLY A 293 18.39 -2.30 5.54
CA GLY A 293 17.44 -3.15 4.83
C GLY A 293 16.79 -4.20 5.72
N ARG A 294 17.49 -4.71 6.74
CA ARG A 294 16.93 -5.64 7.73
C ARG A 294 15.71 -5.04 8.43
N ARG A 295 15.79 -3.78 8.87
CA ARG A 295 14.67 -3.07 9.53
C ARG A 295 13.48 -2.94 8.59
N LEU A 296 13.71 -2.51 7.34
CA LEU A 296 12.64 -2.40 6.33
C LEU A 296 12.01 -3.75 5.99
N MET A 297 12.80 -4.80 5.95
CA MET A 297 12.32 -6.17 5.73
C MET A 297 11.46 -6.69 6.89
N GLN A 298 11.77 -6.31 8.12
CA GLN A 298 10.99 -6.68 9.31
C GLN A 298 9.62 -5.97 9.37
N ALA A 299 9.51 -4.80 8.75
CA ALA A 299 8.24 -4.08 8.64
C ALA A 299 7.28 -4.70 7.63
N LEU A 300 7.77 -5.46 6.66
CA LEU A 300 6.94 -6.18 5.70
C LEU A 300 6.24 -7.36 6.38
N PRO A 301 5.05 -7.75 5.90
CA PRO A 301 4.43 -9.01 6.30
C PRO A 301 5.38 -10.21 6.07
N ASN A 302 5.19 -11.27 6.84
CA ASN A 302 6.01 -12.48 6.70
C ASN A 302 5.68 -13.22 5.41
N MET A 303 6.31 -12.84 4.30
CA MET A 303 6.15 -13.43 2.97
C MET A 303 7.21 -14.50 2.69
N GLN A 304 6.90 -15.48 1.86
CA GLN A 304 7.89 -16.42 1.34
C GLN A 304 8.96 -15.64 0.55
N ARG A 305 10.24 -15.88 0.86
CA ARG A 305 11.35 -15.23 0.14
C ARG A 305 11.76 -16.08 -1.03
N LEU A 306 11.88 -15.42 -2.19
CA LEU A 306 12.34 -16.03 -3.43
C LEU A 306 13.76 -15.51 -3.74
N GLU A 307 14.62 -16.40 -4.19
CA GLU A 307 16.04 -16.07 -4.42
C GLU A 307 16.31 -15.71 -5.87
N THR A 308 15.61 -16.32 -6.81
CA THR A 308 15.84 -16.15 -8.24
C THR A 308 14.60 -15.72 -9.00
N GLU A 309 14.78 -15.19 -10.20
CA GLU A 309 13.70 -14.90 -11.13
C GLU A 309 12.92 -16.18 -11.51
N ALA A 310 13.61 -17.28 -11.65
CA ALA A 310 12.99 -18.58 -11.93
C ALA A 310 12.05 -19.02 -10.81
N ASP A 311 12.45 -18.85 -9.54
CA ASP A 311 11.58 -19.13 -8.39
C ASP A 311 10.34 -18.24 -8.40
N MET A 312 10.51 -16.96 -8.74
CA MET A 312 9.42 -15.99 -8.84
C MET A 312 8.42 -16.38 -9.94
N LEU A 313 8.91 -16.74 -11.12
CA LEU A 313 8.06 -17.19 -12.22
C LEU A 313 7.37 -18.51 -11.91
N ALA A 314 8.05 -19.45 -11.25
CA ALA A 314 7.47 -20.71 -10.81
C ALA A 314 6.35 -20.50 -9.78
N TYR A 315 6.55 -19.59 -8.82
CA TYR A 315 5.52 -19.22 -7.84
C TYR A 315 4.29 -18.61 -8.53
N LEU A 316 4.49 -17.64 -9.44
CA LEU A 316 3.40 -17.02 -10.21
C LEU A 316 2.65 -18.04 -11.07
N HIS A 317 3.35 -18.96 -11.72
CA HIS A 317 2.72 -20.05 -12.46
C HIS A 317 1.85 -20.94 -11.55
N GLY A 318 2.33 -21.26 -10.35
CA GLY A 318 1.56 -21.99 -9.34
C GLY A 318 0.31 -21.22 -8.85
N VAL A 319 0.37 -19.89 -8.82
CA VAL A 319 -0.79 -19.02 -8.51
C VAL A 319 -1.85 -19.15 -9.62
N ILE A 320 -1.42 -19.01 -10.89
CA ILE A 320 -2.32 -19.08 -12.05
C ILE A 320 -3.04 -20.43 -12.12
N THR A 321 -2.31 -21.53 -11.93
CA THR A 321 -2.87 -22.90 -12.04
C THR A 321 -3.83 -23.25 -10.90
N LYS A 322 -3.58 -22.76 -9.68
CA LYS A 322 -4.48 -22.99 -8.53
C LYS A 322 -5.80 -22.24 -8.66
N THR A 323 -5.78 -21.05 -9.24
CA THR A 323 -7.01 -20.28 -9.50
C THR A 323 -7.93 -21.03 -10.48
N SER A 324 -7.34 -21.80 -11.41
CA SER A 324 -8.09 -22.60 -12.41
C SER A 324 -8.72 -23.87 -11.85
N THR A 325 -8.32 -24.34 -10.64
CA THR A 325 -8.75 -25.66 -10.12
C THR A 325 -9.80 -25.55 -9.00
N THR A 326 -10.10 -24.35 -8.51
CA THR A 326 -11.01 -24.13 -7.36
C THR A 326 -12.36 -23.52 -7.78
N GLY A 327 -12.71 -23.60 -9.08
CA GLY A 327 -13.99 -23.19 -9.66
C GLY A 327 -15.01 -24.33 -9.73
#